data_29bd27709da82b9a2de20d61f9915f85
#
_entry.id   29bd27709da82b9a2de20d61f9915f85
#
_cell.length_a   1.000
_cell.length_b   1.000
_cell.length_c   1.000
_cell.angle_alpha   90.00
_cell.angle_beta   90.00
_cell.angle_gamma   90.00
#
_symmetry.space_group_name_H-M   'P 1'
#
loop_
_entity.id
_entity.type
_entity.pdbx_description
1 polymer ?
#
loop_
_entity_poly.entity_id
_entity_poly.type
_entity_poly.pdbx_seq_one_letter_code
_entity_poly.pdbx_strand_id
1 'polypeptide(L)'
;MKPNDVVSSLPNNPTTQNQSVDAAQQEQQPGLDFVRQVISEDLAAGRTQTVVTRFPPEPNGYLHIGHVKAICLNFGIAQEFDGICNLRFDDTNPDAEEQEYVDGIANDVKWLGFHWEGEPRYASSYFDQLHAWAIQLIQQGDAYVDLQSPEEIKLNRGNFKELGKNSPYRDVSVEENLTRFTQMNNGELGEGQAVLRAKIDMASPNVHMRDPILYRVLHSEHHQTGDTWKMYPMYDYAHPLSDA
;
A
#
# COMPACT_ATOMS: atom_id res chain seq x y z
N MET A 1 86.48 -31.58 -6.98
CA MET A 1 86.71 -32.59 -8.02
C MET A 1 85.51 -32.58 -8.97
N LYS A 2 85.72 -32.06 -10.20
CA LYS A 2 84.95 -32.39 -11.38
C LYS A 2 85.46 -33.76 -11.90
N PRO A 3 84.87 -34.47 -12.92
CA PRO A 3 83.84 -34.11 -13.95
C PRO A 3 82.86 -35.28 -14.18
N ASN A 4 81.95 -35.40 -15.05
CA ASN A 4 81.96 -35.36 -16.51
C ASN A 4 80.51 -35.46 -17.11
N ASP A 5 80.32 -34.72 -18.14
CA ASP A 5 79.43 -34.84 -19.29
C ASP A 5 79.00 -36.23 -19.74
N VAL A 6 77.74 -36.34 -20.24
CA VAL A 6 77.41 -37.00 -21.49
C VAL A 6 76.19 -36.36 -22.11
N VAL A 7 76.41 -35.90 -23.33
CA VAL A 7 75.41 -35.36 -24.30
C VAL A 7 74.66 -36.51 -24.98
N SER A 8 73.36 -36.40 -25.18
CA SER A 8 72.71 -37.14 -26.30
C SER A 8 71.40 -36.42 -26.75
N SER A 9 71.54 -35.79 -27.85
CA SER A 9 70.66 -35.65 -29.04
C SER A 9 69.14 -35.63 -28.93
N LEU A 10 68.60 -34.54 -29.48
CA LEU A 10 67.25 -34.25 -29.89
C LEU A 10 66.66 -35.30 -30.85
N PRO A 11 65.25 -35.30 -31.01
CA PRO A 11 64.72 -34.69 -32.22
C PRO A 11 63.57 -33.70 -32.00
N ASN A 12 63.51 -32.78 -32.89
CA ASN A 12 62.46 -31.79 -33.11
C ASN A 12 61.10 -32.47 -33.38
N ASN A 13 60.01 -31.90 -32.85
CA ASN A 13 58.68 -31.96 -33.47
C ASN A 13 57.79 -30.73 -33.09
N PRO A 14 56.75 -30.46 -33.86
CA PRO A 14 56.54 -29.10 -34.37
C PRO A 14 55.47 -28.33 -33.56
N THR A 15 55.55 -27.03 -33.79
CA THR A 15 54.61 -25.98 -33.51
C THR A 15 53.16 -26.43 -33.36
N THR A 16 52.62 -26.37 -32.15
CA THR A 16 51.16 -26.35 -31.91
C THR A 16 50.79 -24.94 -31.52
N GLN A 17 50.01 -24.30 -32.35
CA GLN A 17 49.44 -22.98 -32.19
C GLN A 17 48.75 -22.85 -30.85
N ASN A 18 49.14 -21.86 -30.06
CA ASN A 18 48.35 -21.34 -28.94
C ASN A 18 47.05 -20.73 -29.51
N GLN A 19 45.99 -21.45 -29.42
CA GLN A 19 44.65 -20.85 -29.47
C GLN A 19 44.43 -20.23 -28.08
N SER A 20 44.55 -18.92 -28.05
CA SER A 20 44.02 -18.08 -26.96
C SER A 20 42.53 -18.31 -26.88
N VAL A 21 42.10 -19.06 -25.91
CA VAL A 21 40.67 -19.14 -25.53
C VAL A 21 40.38 -17.89 -24.73
N ASP A 22 39.98 -16.85 -25.41
CA ASP A 22 39.22 -15.74 -24.81
C ASP A 22 37.88 -16.31 -24.32
N ALA A 23 37.91 -16.92 -23.15
CA ALA A 23 36.73 -17.11 -22.35
C ALA A 23 36.32 -15.75 -21.81
N ALA A 24 35.58 -14.99 -22.62
CA ALA A 24 34.83 -13.86 -22.11
C ALA A 24 34.03 -14.36 -20.91
N GLN A 25 34.42 -13.95 -19.73
CA GLN A 25 33.64 -14.06 -18.53
C GLN A 25 32.36 -13.23 -18.79
N GLN A 26 31.31 -13.90 -19.25
CA GLN A 26 29.96 -13.38 -19.15
C GLN A 26 29.71 -13.28 -17.65
N GLU A 27 29.89 -12.11 -17.08
CA GLU A 27 29.29 -11.76 -15.80
C GLU A 27 27.81 -12.06 -15.93
N GLN A 28 27.37 -13.15 -15.32
CA GLN A 28 25.97 -13.44 -15.16
C GLN A 28 25.39 -12.28 -14.36
N GLN A 29 24.70 -11.35 -15.03
CA GLN A 29 23.91 -10.35 -14.36
C GLN A 29 22.97 -11.11 -13.40
N PRO A 30 22.93 -10.74 -12.11
CA PRO A 30 21.99 -11.37 -11.20
C PRO A 30 20.60 -11.24 -11.79
N GLY A 31 19.86 -12.36 -11.88
CA GLY A 31 18.51 -12.37 -12.43
C GLY A 31 17.66 -11.32 -11.70
N LEU A 32 16.80 -10.65 -12.45
CA LEU A 32 15.87 -9.67 -11.88
C LEU A 32 14.99 -10.36 -10.81
N ASP A 33 14.71 -9.66 -9.74
CA ASP A 33 13.68 -10.10 -8.80
C ASP A 33 12.29 -10.06 -9.46
N PHE A 34 11.32 -10.72 -8.82
CA PHE A 34 9.97 -10.85 -9.36
C PHE A 34 9.33 -9.50 -9.74
N VAL A 35 9.50 -8.47 -8.90
CA VAL A 35 8.89 -7.16 -9.14
C VAL A 35 9.49 -6.51 -10.38
N ARG A 36 10.82 -6.49 -10.49
CA ARG A 36 11.53 -5.93 -11.64
C ARG A 36 11.25 -6.69 -12.93
N GLN A 37 11.11 -8.01 -12.82
CA GLN A 37 10.74 -8.83 -13.98
C GLN A 37 9.36 -8.44 -14.53
N VAL A 38 8.34 -8.36 -13.66
CA VAL A 38 6.98 -7.95 -14.05
C VAL A 38 6.97 -6.56 -14.67
N ILE A 39 7.67 -5.60 -14.09
CA ILE A 39 7.78 -4.24 -14.63
C ILE A 39 8.42 -4.26 -16.02
N SER A 40 9.53 -4.99 -16.20
CA SER A 40 10.22 -5.08 -17.48
C SER A 40 9.33 -5.72 -18.57
N GLU A 41 8.58 -6.76 -18.22
CA GLU A 41 7.61 -7.41 -19.11
C GLU A 41 6.46 -6.47 -19.49
N ASP A 42 5.95 -5.68 -18.54
CA ASP A 42 4.85 -4.73 -18.76
C ASP A 42 5.28 -3.57 -19.67
N LEU A 43 6.47 -3.03 -19.44
CA LEU A 43 7.06 -2.00 -20.29
C LEU A 43 7.32 -2.52 -21.72
N ALA A 44 7.94 -3.70 -21.84
CA ALA A 44 8.24 -4.31 -23.13
C ALA A 44 6.98 -4.65 -23.94
N ALA A 45 5.90 -5.05 -23.26
CA ALA A 45 4.61 -5.34 -23.87
C ALA A 45 3.76 -4.09 -24.16
N GLY A 46 4.21 -2.89 -23.74
CA GLY A 46 3.46 -1.64 -23.87
C GLY A 46 2.20 -1.58 -23.01
N ARG A 47 2.10 -2.42 -21.96
CA ARG A 47 0.98 -2.37 -21.00
C ARG A 47 1.02 -1.13 -20.11
N THR A 48 2.21 -0.61 -19.88
CA THR A 48 2.44 0.69 -19.24
C THR A 48 3.55 1.43 -19.95
N GLN A 49 3.57 2.77 -19.82
CA GLN A 49 4.63 3.62 -20.39
C GLN A 49 5.50 4.23 -19.31
N THR A 50 5.02 4.30 -18.08
CA THR A 50 5.70 4.94 -16.95
C THR A 50 5.54 4.07 -15.71
N VAL A 51 6.62 3.94 -14.95
CA VAL A 51 6.58 3.27 -13.64
C VAL A 51 6.23 4.30 -12.58
N VAL A 52 5.14 4.04 -11.87
CA VAL A 52 4.72 4.85 -10.72
C VAL A 52 4.69 3.95 -9.50
N THR A 53 5.45 4.34 -8.49
CA THR A 53 5.47 3.67 -7.19
C THR A 53 5.03 4.63 -6.09
N ARG A 54 4.80 4.12 -4.89
CA ARG A 54 4.47 4.94 -3.74
C ARG A 54 5.08 4.40 -2.45
N PHE A 55 5.42 5.30 -1.55
CA PHE A 55 5.68 4.98 -0.16
C PHE A 55 4.55 5.60 0.68
N PRO A 56 3.64 4.77 1.26
CA PRO A 56 2.43 5.23 1.93
C PRO A 56 2.52 5.07 3.46
N PRO A 57 3.35 5.81 4.18
CA PRO A 57 3.42 5.69 5.64
C PRO A 57 2.16 6.27 6.30
N GLU A 58 1.75 5.65 7.40
CA GLU A 58 0.83 6.24 8.37
C GLU A 58 1.64 7.14 9.30
N PRO A 59 1.28 8.44 9.48
CA PRO A 59 2.07 9.39 10.27
C PRO A 59 1.76 9.26 11.78
N ASN A 60 1.88 8.04 12.33
CA ASN A 60 1.58 7.68 13.72
C ASN A 60 2.82 7.36 14.56
N GLY A 61 4.01 7.65 14.05
CA GLY A 61 5.28 7.41 14.72
C GLY A 61 6.48 7.59 13.80
N TYR A 62 7.68 7.53 14.39
CA TYR A 62 8.93 7.61 13.64
C TYR A 62 9.20 6.33 12.85
N LEU A 63 9.92 6.48 11.74
CA LEU A 63 10.36 5.35 10.94
C LEU A 63 11.37 4.47 11.70
N HIS A 64 11.37 3.20 11.38
CA HIS A 64 12.37 2.24 11.85
C HIS A 64 13.00 1.50 10.66
N ILE A 65 14.04 0.70 10.91
CA ILE A 65 14.80 0.00 9.86
C ILE A 65 13.93 -0.84 8.92
N GLY A 66 12.78 -1.33 9.38
CA GLY A 66 11.83 -2.07 8.54
C GLY A 66 11.22 -1.20 7.43
N HIS A 67 11.00 0.09 7.69
CA HIS A 67 10.50 1.04 6.69
C HIS A 67 11.57 1.35 5.63
N VAL A 68 12.86 1.37 6.00
CA VAL A 68 13.96 1.63 5.05
C VAL A 68 13.93 0.65 3.89
N LYS A 69 13.64 -0.63 4.15
CA LYS A 69 13.49 -1.62 3.07
C LYS A 69 12.39 -1.24 2.08
N ALA A 70 11.23 -0.80 2.56
CA ALA A 70 10.12 -0.38 1.71
C ALA A 70 10.45 0.90 0.94
N ILE A 71 11.11 1.87 1.58
CA ILE A 71 11.56 3.11 0.96
C ILE A 71 12.54 2.79 -0.16
N CYS A 72 13.61 2.05 0.13
CA CYS A 72 14.61 1.68 -0.87
C CYS A 72 14.01 0.88 -2.04
N LEU A 73 13.03 0.02 -1.78
CA LEU A 73 12.36 -0.73 -2.84
C LEU A 73 11.56 0.20 -3.76
N ASN A 74 10.66 1.01 -3.18
CA ASN A 74 9.75 1.82 -3.97
C ASN A 74 10.45 2.97 -4.70
N PHE A 75 11.27 3.74 -4.00
CA PHE A 75 12.06 4.83 -4.60
C PHE A 75 13.14 4.29 -5.54
N GLY A 76 13.81 3.20 -5.17
CA GLY A 76 14.85 2.57 -5.99
C GLY A 76 14.30 2.03 -7.32
N ILE A 77 13.14 1.39 -7.31
CA ILE A 77 12.46 0.95 -8.54
C ILE A 77 12.11 2.15 -9.41
N ALA A 78 11.53 3.21 -8.84
CA ALA A 78 11.21 4.41 -9.62
C ALA A 78 12.46 4.98 -10.29
N GLN A 79 13.57 5.12 -9.55
CA GLN A 79 14.83 5.60 -10.12
C GLN A 79 15.40 4.68 -11.20
N GLU A 80 15.34 3.36 -11.02
CA GLU A 80 15.89 2.37 -11.95
C GLU A 80 15.15 2.35 -13.29
N PHE A 81 13.85 2.63 -13.29
CA PHE A 81 13.00 2.62 -14.48
C PHE A 81 12.58 4.01 -14.98
N ASP A 82 13.31 5.06 -14.61
CA ASP A 82 13.01 6.46 -14.97
C ASP A 82 11.55 6.85 -14.66
N GLY A 83 11.01 6.30 -13.58
CA GLY A 83 9.65 6.52 -13.11
C GLY A 83 9.58 7.52 -11.95
N ILE A 84 8.43 7.60 -11.33
CA ILE A 84 8.19 8.47 -10.17
C ILE A 84 7.75 7.67 -8.93
N CYS A 85 8.17 8.12 -7.76
CA CYS A 85 7.69 7.59 -6.49
C CYS A 85 6.95 8.70 -5.73
N ASN A 86 5.68 8.48 -5.41
CA ASN A 86 4.89 9.40 -4.60
C ASN A 86 5.14 9.13 -3.10
N LEU A 87 5.40 10.18 -2.33
CA LEU A 87 5.26 10.13 -0.89
C LEU A 87 3.79 10.44 -0.57
N ARG A 88 3.09 9.47 0.04
CA ARG A 88 1.67 9.60 0.37
C ARG A 88 1.42 9.21 1.82
N PHE A 89 0.89 10.13 2.60
CA PHE A 89 0.50 9.86 3.96
C PHE A 89 -0.90 9.23 4.02
N ASP A 90 -1.00 8.10 4.73
CA ASP A 90 -2.27 7.48 5.07
C ASP A 90 -2.75 8.10 6.38
N ASP A 91 -3.41 9.23 6.28
CA ASP A 91 -3.89 10.04 7.38
C ASP A 91 -5.41 9.88 7.58
N THR A 92 -5.86 8.62 7.74
CA THR A 92 -7.27 8.28 7.96
C THR A 92 -7.64 8.11 9.44
N ASN A 93 -6.67 8.23 10.35
CA ASN A 93 -6.85 8.01 11.78
C ASN A 93 -6.33 9.17 12.65
N PRO A 94 -7.12 10.25 12.83
CA PRO A 94 -6.68 11.46 13.53
C PRO A 94 -6.22 11.25 14.98
N ASP A 95 -6.64 10.16 15.65
CA ASP A 95 -6.22 9.87 17.04
C ASP A 95 -4.75 9.52 17.19
N ALA A 96 -4.10 9.11 16.11
CA ALA A 96 -2.73 8.59 16.16
C ALA A 96 -1.75 9.41 15.31
N GLU A 97 -2.24 10.38 14.55
CA GLU A 97 -1.48 11.06 13.50
C GLU A 97 -1.12 12.48 13.92
N GLU A 98 0.16 12.81 13.79
CA GLU A 98 0.70 14.11 14.18
C GLU A 98 1.59 14.70 13.08
N GLN A 99 1.57 16.03 12.94
CA GLN A 99 2.40 16.75 11.98
C GLN A 99 3.90 16.49 12.21
N GLU A 100 4.31 16.29 13.47
CA GLU A 100 5.70 15.96 13.82
C GLU A 100 6.18 14.70 13.11
N TYR A 101 5.32 13.65 13.01
CA TYR A 101 5.67 12.42 12.32
C TYR A 101 5.69 12.59 10.81
N VAL A 102 4.79 13.40 10.24
CA VAL A 102 4.83 13.77 8.82
C VAL A 102 6.18 14.38 8.47
N ASP A 103 6.61 15.38 9.24
CA ASP A 103 7.88 16.09 9.03
C ASP A 103 9.08 15.15 9.24
N GLY A 104 9.05 14.32 10.28
CA GLY A 104 10.07 13.32 10.57
C GLY A 104 10.24 12.32 9.42
N ILE A 105 9.15 11.73 8.96
CA ILE A 105 9.13 10.77 7.84
C ILE A 105 9.68 11.41 6.56
N ALA A 106 9.23 12.62 6.22
CA ALA A 106 9.71 13.33 5.06
C ALA A 106 11.22 13.61 5.12
N ASN A 107 11.72 13.97 6.30
CA ASN A 107 13.16 14.19 6.52
C ASN A 107 13.95 12.88 6.43
N ASP A 108 13.44 11.78 6.95
CA ASP A 108 14.10 10.47 6.90
C ASP A 108 14.21 9.95 5.45
N VAL A 109 13.18 10.13 4.63
CA VAL A 109 13.23 9.78 3.20
C VAL A 109 14.30 10.59 2.48
N LYS A 110 14.39 11.91 2.74
CA LYS A 110 15.43 12.77 2.19
C LYS A 110 16.82 12.38 2.69
N TRP A 111 16.97 12.06 3.97
CA TRP A 111 18.23 11.62 4.56
C TRP A 111 18.75 10.32 3.94
N LEU A 112 17.84 9.41 3.55
CA LEU A 112 18.17 8.20 2.79
C LEU A 112 18.59 8.48 1.33
N GLY A 113 18.55 9.74 0.89
CA GLY A 113 18.95 10.16 -0.46
C GLY A 113 17.84 10.10 -1.50
N PHE A 114 16.60 9.89 -1.08
CA PHE A 114 15.44 9.85 -1.98
C PHE A 114 14.68 11.16 -2.02
N HIS A 115 14.01 11.40 -3.15
CA HIS A 115 13.21 12.59 -3.40
C HIS A 115 11.93 12.18 -4.13
N TRP A 116 10.84 12.92 -3.90
CA TRP A 116 9.57 12.79 -4.61
C TRP A 116 9.27 14.10 -5.34
N GLU A 117 8.39 14.04 -6.33
CA GLU A 117 7.97 15.21 -7.09
C GLU A 117 6.75 15.88 -6.46
N GLY A 118 6.75 17.21 -6.44
CA GLY A 118 5.66 18.03 -5.89
C GLY A 118 5.51 17.93 -4.37
N GLU A 119 4.30 18.18 -3.90
CA GLU A 119 3.96 18.07 -2.48
C GLU A 119 3.63 16.62 -2.11
N PRO A 120 3.86 16.22 -0.83
CA PRO A 120 3.36 14.95 -0.34
C PRO A 120 1.84 14.87 -0.53
N ARG A 121 1.34 13.68 -0.83
CA ARG A 121 -0.09 13.40 -0.96
C ARG A 121 -0.65 12.94 0.38
N TYR A 122 -1.93 13.25 0.61
CA TYR A 122 -2.63 12.86 1.84
C TYR A 122 -3.93 12.15 1.49
N ALA A 123 -4.28 11.11 2.24
CA ALA A 123 -5.58 10.45 2.09
C ALA A 123 -6.73 11.42 2.42
N SER A 124 -6.51 12.32 3.38
CA SER A 124 -7.47 13.38 3.76
C SER A 124 -7.80 14.36 2.63
N SER A 125 -6.93 14.53 1.64
CA SER A 125 -7.22 15.35 0.45
C SER A 125 -8.39 14.81 -0.39
N TYR A 126 -8.77 13.56 -0.18
CA TYR A 126 -9.84 12.88 -0.90
C TYR A 126 -11.11 12.66 -0.06
N PHE A 127 -11.18 13.18 1.17
CA PHE A 127 -12.32 12.95 2.07
C PHE A 127 -13.66 13.42 1.49
N ASP A 128 -13.70 14.57 0.82
CA ASP A 128 -14.91 15.05 0.14
C ASP A 128 -15.38 14.06 -0.94
N GLN A 129 -14.45 13.53 -1.73
CA GLN A 129 -14.78 12.58 -2.80
C GLN A 129 -15.22 11.23 -2.22
N LEU A 130 -14.54 10.75 -1.19
CA LEU A 130 -14.92 9.50 -0.49
C LEU A 130 -16.30 9.65 0.15
N HIS A 131 -16.59 10.79 0.76
CA HIS A 131 -17.91 11.07 1.32
C HIS A 131 -19.02 11.08 0.25
N ALA A 132 -18.76 11.74 -0.89
CA ALA A 132 -19.71 11.74 -2.02
C ALA A 132 -19.96 10.32 -2.55
N TRP A 133 -18.94 9.51 -2.66
CA TRP A 133 -19.08 8.11 -3.09
C TRP A 133 -19.78 7.24 -2.05
N ALA A 134 -19.58 7.48 -0.76
CA ALA A 134 -20.35 6.79 0.29
C ALA A 134 -21.85 7.07 0.17
N ILE A 135 -22.24 8.33 -0.08
CA ILE A 135 -23.64 8.69 -0.36
C ILE A 135 -24.16 7.94 -1.60
N GLN A 136 -23.37 7.86 -2.66
CA GLN A 136 -23.74 7.13 -3.87
C GLN A 136 -23.96 5.63 -3.59
N LEU A 137 -23.08 4.98 -2.83
CA LEU A 137 -23.23 3.59 -2.43
C LEU A 137 -24.52 3.36 -1.62
N ILE A 138 -24.84 4.28 -0.69
CA ILE A 138 -26.11 4.21 0.06
C ILE A 138 -27.31 4.34 -0.91
N GLN A 139 -27.28 5.29 -1.84
CA GLN A 139 -28.35 5.50 -2.83
C GLN A 139 -28.56 4.29 -3.75
N GLN A 140 -27.50 3.56 -4.06
CA GLN A 140 -27.56 2.34 -4.86
C GLN A 140 -28.02 1.11 -4.05
N GLY A 141 -28.07 1.23 -2.73
CA GLY A 141 -28.39 0.13 -1.82
C GLY A 141 -27.20 -0.81 -1.54
N ASP A 142 -25.98 -0.37 -1.87
CA ASP A 142 -24.73 -1.12 -1.70
C ASP A 142 -23.99 -0.80 -0.39
N ALA A 143 -24.53 0.12 0.41
CA ALA A 143 -24.06 0.42 1.76
C ALA A 143 -25.22 0.74 2.70
N TYR A 144 -25.00 0.48 4.00
CA TYR A 144 -25.99 0.75 5.05
C TYR A 144 -25.31 1.19 6.35
N VAL A 145 -26.02 1.98 7.15
CA VAL A 145 -25.58 2.39 8.48
C VAL A 145 -25.98 1.32 9.51
N ASP A 146 -25.00 0.75 10.16
CA ASP A 146 -25.15 -0.27 11.18
C ASP A 146 -25.01 0.37 12.57
N LEU A 147 -26.03 0.20 13.42
CA LEU A 147 -26.04 0.72 14.79
C LEU A 147 -25.69 -0.35 15.83
N GLN A 148 -25.17 -1.49 15.40
CA GLN A 148 -24.64 -2.51 16.30
C GLN A 148 -23.35 -2.00 16.98
N SER A 149 -23.14 -2.43 18.22
CA SER A 149 -21.88 -2.18 18.91
C SER A 149 -20.70 -2.90 18.21
N PRO A 150 -19.47 -2.45 18.44
CA PRO A 150 -18.27 -3.10 17.90
C PRO A 150 -18.20 -4.60 18.26
N GLU A 151 -18.64 -4.98 19.48
CA GLU A 151 -18.68 -6.35 19.95
C GLU A 151 -19.71 -7.20 19.17
N GLU A 152 -20.90 -6.64 18.91
CA GLU A 152 -21.94 -7.31 18.11
C GLU A 152 -21.50 -7.48 16.67
N ILE A 153 -20.91 -6.45 16.06
CA ILE A 153 -20.37 -6.53 14.69
C ILE A 153 -19.29 -7.62 14.62
N LYS A 154 -18.35 -7.65 15.58
CA LYS A 154 -17.30 -8.66 15.66
C LYS A 154 -17.88 -10.07 15.80
N LEU A 155 -18.88 -10.25 16.69
CA LEU A 155 -19.55 -11.54 16.90
C LEU A 155 -20.30 -11.97 15.63
N ASN A 156 -21.07 -11.06 15.03
CA ASN A 156 -21.89 -11.36 13.86
C ASN A 156 -21.07 -11.54 12.56
N ARG A 157 -19.85 -10.99 12.48
CA ARG A 157 -18.95 -11.26 11.36
C ARG A 157 -18.53 -12.74 11.29
N GLY A 158 -18.52 -13.44 12.44
CA GLY A 158 -18.08 -14.82 12.52
C GLY A 158 -16.56 -14.97 12.35
N ASN A 159 -16.14 -16.16 11.98
CA ASN A 159 -14.72 -16.51 11.82
C ASN A 159 -14.51 -17.46 10.64
N PHE A 160 -13.30 -18.03 10.49
CA PHE A 160 -12.98 -18.96 9.38
C PHE A 160 -13.80 -20.28 9.42
N LYS A 161 -14.41 -20.62 10.53
CA LYS A 161 -15.22 -21.86 10.70
C LYS A 161 -16.72 -21.58 10.72
N GLU A 162 -17.12 -20.36 11.03
CA GLU A 162 -18.50 -19.94 11.20
C GLU A 162 -18.82 -18.81 10.23
N LEU A 163 -19.93 -18.93 9.52
CA LEU A 163 -20.43 -17.89 8.63
C LEU A 163 -20.86 -16.66 9.43
N GLY A 164 -20.84 -15.52 8.80
CA GLY A 164 -21.38 -14.30 9.36
C GLY A 164 -22.92 -14.31 9.39
N LYS A 165 -23.48 -13.42 10.19
CA LYS A 165 -24.91 -13.17 10.31
C LYS A 165 -25.21 -11.76 9.85
N ASN A 166 -26.29 -11.58 9.09
CA ASN A 166 -26.75 -10.26 8.68
C ASN A 166 -27.06 -9.38 9.90
N SER A 167 -26.67 -8.11 9.78
CA SER A 167 -27.10 -7.08 10.73
C SER A 167 -28.61 -6.86 10.62
N PRO A 168 -29.33 -6.58 11.73
CA PRO A 168 -30.73 -6.18 11.68
C PRO A 168 -30.94 -4.84 10.94
N TYR A 169 -29.89 -4.06 10.74
CA TYR A 169 -29.92 -2.79 10.03
C TYR A 169 -29.60 -2.90 8.54
N ARG A 170 -29.26 -4.09 8.06
CA ARG A 170 -28.78 -4.32 6.67
C ARG A 170 -29.80 -3.97 5.60
N ASP A 171 -31.09 -4.14 5.91
CA ASP A 171 -32.20 -3.95 4.96
C ASP A 171 -33.07 -2.73 5.28
N VAL A 172 -32.53 -1.76 6.02
CA VAL A 172 -33.14 -0.47 6.28
C VAL A 172 -33.22 0.35 4.98
N SER A 173 -34.24 1.21 4.85
CA SER A 173 -34.47 2.00 3.62
C SER A 173 -33.29 2.94 3.28
N VAL A 174 -33.19 3.31 2.03
CA VAL A 174 -32.15 4.25 1.55
C VAL A 174 -32.30 5.61 2.26
N GLU A 175 -33.51 6.11 2.42
CA GLU A 175 -33.80 7.41 3.06
C GLU A 175 -33.34 7.40 4.53
N GLU A 176 -33.60 6.33 5.23
CA GLU A 176 -33.18 6.21 6.64
C GLU A 176 -31.66 6.06 6.75
N ASN A 177 -31.02 5.31 5.86
CA ASN A 177 -29.57 5.21 5.80
C ASN A 177 -28.92 6.57 5.51
N LEU A 178 -29.44 7.36 4.57
CA LEU A 178 -28.95 8.72 4.30
C LEU A 178 -29.13 9.64 5.50
N THR A 179 -30.24 9.55 6.21
CA THR A 179 -30.50 10.32 7.43
C THR A 179 -29.47 9.97 8.50
N ARG A 180 -29.26 8.69 8.77
CA ARG A 180 -28.27 8.21 9.76
C ARG A 180 -26.84 8.59 9.37
N PHE A 181 -26.49 8.49 8.10
CA PHE A 181 -25.16 8.88 7.62
C PHE A 181 -24.91 10.38 7.78
N THR A 182 -25.95 11.20 7.57
CA THR A 182 -25.89 12.65 7.86
C THR A 182 -25.72 12.90 9.36
N GLN A 183 -26.40 12.16 10.23
CA GLN A 183 -26.24 12.25 11.69
C GLN A 183 -24.83 11.87 12.15
N MET A 184 -24.21 10.85 11.52
CA MET A 184 -22.79 10.50 11.76
C MET A 184 -21.89 11.70 11.43
N ASN A 185 -22.09 12.31 10.27
CA ASN A 185 -21.26 13.43 9.81
C ASN A 185 -21.46 14.71 10.66
N ASN A 186 -22.67 14.94 11.17
CA ASN A 186 -22.98 16.07 12.03
C ASN A 186 -22.50 15.88 13.49
N GLY A 187 -21.99 14.70 13.84
CA GLY A 187 -21.57 14.38 15.21
C GLY A 187 -22.75 14.16 16.18
N GLU A 188 -23.95 13.88 15.66
CA GLU A 188 -25.14 13.54 16.46
C GLU A 188 -25.06 12.12 17.05
N LEU A 189 -24.25 11.27 16.44
CA LEU A 189 -23.96 9.91 16.90
C LEU A 189 -22.54 9.86 17.46
N GLY A 190 -22.38 9.19 18.60
CA GLY A 190 -21.09 9.05 19.28
C GLY A 190 -20.24 7.91 18.71
N GLU A 191 -19.00 7.87 19.16
CA GLU A 191 -18.06 6.79 18.80
C GLU A 191 -18.61 5.43 19.21
N GLY A 192 -18.47 4.45 18.32
CA GLY A 192 -19.00 3.10 18.52
C GLY A 192 -20.51 2.95 18.42
N GLN A 193 -21.27 4.04 18.21
CA GLN A 193 -22.74 3.99 18.08
C GLN A 193 -23.20 3.71 16.64
N ALA A 194 -22.40 4.04 15.64
CA ALA A 194 -22.72 3.83 14.25
C ALA A 194 -21.48 3.63 13.40
N VAL A 195 -21.63 2.82 12.37
CA VAL A 195 -20.64 2.67 11.28
C VAL A 195 -21.37 2.56 9.94
N LEU A 196 -20.75 3.04 8.86
CA LEU A 196 -21.20 2.70 7.51
C LEU A 196 -20.54 1.40 7.07
N ARG A 197 -21.33 0.45 6.57
CA ARG A 197 -20.83 -0.84 6.05
C ARG A 197 -21.20 -1.02 4.59
N ALA A 198 -20.30 -1.64 3.83
CA ALA A 198 -20.65 -2.14 2.51
C ALA A 198 -21.61 -3.32 2.63
N LYS A 199 -22.56 -3.45 1.68
CA LYS A 199 -23.53 -4.53 1.61
C LYS A 199 -23.05 -5.57 0.59
N ILE A 200 -22.23 -6.53 1.02
CA ILE A 200 -21.60 -7.51 0.12
C ILE A 200 -22.18 -8.91 0.38
N ASP A 201 -21.53 -9.69 1.27
CA ASP A 201 -21.96 -11.07 1.57
C ASP A 201 -21.45 -11.52 2.93
N MET A 202 -22.36 -11.64 3.90
CA MET A 202 -22.04 -12.10 5.25
C MET A 202 -21.72 -13.60 5.30
N ALA A 203 -22.01 -14.37 4.24
CA ALA A 203 -21.65 -15.79 4.12
C ALA A 203 -20.34 -16.03 3.38
N SER A 204 -19.64 -14.98 2.94
CA SER A 204 -18.40 -15.10 2.20
C SER A 204 -17.34 -15.92 2.97
N PRO A 205 -16.63 -16.84 2.31
CA PRO A 205 -15.50 -17.54 2.92
C PRO A 205 -14.34 -16.56 3.26
N ASN A 206 -14.23 -15.45 2.51
CA ASN A 206 -13.32 -14.36 2.84
C ASN A 206 -13.98 -13.45 3.89
N VAL A 207 -13.46 -13.48 5.11
CA VAL A 207 -13.99 -12.69 6.25
C VAL A 207 -13.97 -11.18 5.96
N HIS A 208 -13.02 -10.70 5.15
CA HIS A 208 -12.93 -9.28 4.77
C HIS A 208 -14.06 -8.82 3.84
N MET A 209 -14.73 -9.75 3.16
CA MET A 209 -15.87 -9.46 2.29
C MET A 209 -17.22 -9.54 3.03
N ARG A 210 -17.22 -9.79 4.34
CA ARG A 210 -18.43 -9.86 5.17
C ARG A 210 -18.85 -8.48 5.65
N ASP A 211 -19.47 -7.73 4.77
CA ASP A 211 -19.95 -6.37 4.97
C ASP A 211 -18.92 -5.49 5.75
N PRO A 212 -17.77 -5.17 5.13
CA PRO A 212 -16.70 -4.41 5.79
C PRO A 212 -17.16 -3.00 6.15
N ILE A 213 -16.55 -2.44 7.19
CA ILE A 213 -16.78 -1.06 7.61
C ILE A 213 -16.10 -0.11 6.63
N LEU A 214 -16.84 0.88 6.12
CA LEU A 214 -16.37 1.93 5.24
C LEU A 214 -16.06 3.23 6.00
N TYR A 215 -16.92 3.61 6.96
CA TYR A 215 -16.78 4.78 7.83
C TYR A 215 -17.04 4.44 9.28
N ARG A 216 -16.30 5.09 10.17
CA ARG A 216 -16.54 5.09 11.63
C ARG A 216 -16.72 6.51 12.14
N VAL A 217 -17.50 6.67 13.20
CA VAL A 217 -17.58 7.93 13.95
C VAL A 217 -16.35 8.07 14.82
N LEU A 218 -15.72 9.22 14.78
CA LEU A 218 -14.57 9.59 15.59
C LEU A 218 -14.54 11.11 15.78
N HIS A 219 -14.55 11.58 17.03
CA HIS A 219 -14.67 13.00 17.37
C HIS A 219 -13.31 13.63 17.70
N SER A 220 -12.32 13.37 16.85
CA SER A 220 -10.97 13.91 17.01
C SER A 220 -10.68 14.96 15.96
N GLU A 221 -9.87 15.95 16.34
CA GLU A 221 -9.36 16.96 15.43
C GLU A 221 -8.29 16.33 14.52
N HIS A 222 -8.43 16.54 13.21
CA HIS A 222 -7.53 16.00 12.21
C HIS A 222 -6.43 17.01 11.85
N HIS A 223 -5.17 16.59 11.78
CA HIS A 223 -4.02 17.47 11.57
C HIS A 223 -4.07 18.28 10.26
N GLN A 224 -4.78 17.81 9.22
CA GLN A 224 -4.95 18.52 7.95
C GLN A 224 -6.31 19.20 7.83
N THR A 225 -7.40 18.56 8.28
CA THR A 225 -8.78 19.03 8.04
C THR A 225 -9.44 19.63 9.28
N GLY A 226 -8.75 19.65 10.42
CA GLY A 226 -9.26 20.19 11.68
C GLY A 226 -10.55 19.48 12.11
N ASP A 227 -11.53 20.26 12.50
CA ASP A 227 -12.83 19.80 12.99
C ASP A 227 -13.91 19.57 11.93
N THR A 228 -13.52 19.56 10.65
CA THR A 228 -14.47 19.47 9.51
C THR A 228 -15.26 18.17 9.52
N TRP A 229 -14.61 17.06 9.91
CA TRP A 229 -15.19 15.73 9.88
C TRP A 229 -15.43 15.19 11.29
N LYS A 230 -16.54 14.48 11.48
CA LYS A 230 -16.90 13.76 12.72
C LYS A 230 -16.97 12.25 12.49
N MET A 231 -16.63 11.83 11.28
CA MET A 231 -16.46 10.43 10.89
C MET A 231 -15.34 10.32 9.87
N TYR A 232 -14.65 9.20 9.87
CA TYR A 232 -13.47 8.98 9.03
C TYR A 232 -13.58 7.68 8.24
N PRO A 233 -13.09 7.68 6.99
CA PRO A 233 -13.08 6.48 6.17
C PRO A 233 -12.13 5.44 6.76
N MET A 234 -12.47 4.16 6.62
CA MET A 234 -11.56 3.07 6.93
C MET A 234 -10.54 2.89 5.80
N TYR A 235 -9.37 2.36 6.15
CA TYR A 235 -8.27 2.10 5.23
C TYR A 235 -8.71 1.42 3.93
N ASP A 236 -9.44 0.30 4.01
CA ASP A 236 -9.85 -0.48 2.84
C ASP A 236 -10.76 0.32 1.89
N TYR A 237 -11.45 1.34 2.39
CA TYR A 237 -12.29 2.21 1.59
C TYR A 237 -11.53 3.39 0.98
N ALA A 238 -10.62 4.00 1.73
CA ALA A 238 -9.83 5.15 1.27
C ALA A 238 -8.70 4.76 0.32
N HIS A 239 -8.08 3.60 0.54
CA HIS A 239 -6.87 3.17 -0.12
C HIS A 239 -6.99 3.03 -1.65
N PRO A 240 -8.05 2.45 -2.24
CA PRO A 240 -8.18 2.33 -3.70
C PRO A 240 -8.10 3.67 -4.44
N LEU A 241 -8.71 4.73 -3.88
CA LEU A 241 -8.64 6.06 -4.48
C LEU A 241 -7.24 6.68 -4.36
N SER A 242 -6.60 6.44 -3.23
CA SER A 242 -5.26 6.97 -2.97
C SER A 242 -4.16 6.27 -3.79
N ASP A 243 -4.43 5.06 -4.30
CA ASP A 243 -3.51 4.27 -5.12
C ASP A 243 -3.76 4.40 -6.63
N ALA A 244 -4.85 5.07 -7.04
CA ALA A 244 -5.23 5.23 -8.45
C ALA A 244 -4.39 6.26 -9.22
#